data_0bb3b347895d665f334b4cf56e3b2fa6
#
_entry.id   0bb3b347895d665f334b4cf56e3b2fa6
#
_cell.length_a   1.000
_cell.length_b   1.000
_cell.length_c   1.000
_cell.angle_alpha   90.00
_cell.angle_beta   90.00
_cell.angle_gamma   90.00
#
_symmetry.space_group_name_H-M   'P 1'
#
loop_
_entity.id
_entity.type
_entity.pdbx_description
1 polymer ?
#
loop_
_entity_poly.entity_id
_entity_poly.type
_entity_poly.pdbx_seq_one_letter_code
_entity_poly.pdbx_strand_id
1 'polypeptide(L)'
;MTRSLGATLPAGIEERLSQRDLPRLLGRALLLLTLDDRGRPHPMLCSYLELLAVSPAIIRLAIAARSSARRNLEARAAATLVIAEPDLTVYVKCRAAAPPLTKGELVRFELTVDDVLEDAAADYEEGARIIGGLTYAPVPTLDSEWARAVLAVLRLER
;
A
#
# COMPACT_ATOMS: atom_id res chain seq x y z
N MET A 1 18.23 -2.46 -10.48
CA MET A 1 18.57 -1.02 -10.22
C MET A 1 17.27 -0.20 -10.18
N THR A 2 17.14 0.65 -9.20
CA THR A 2 15.92 1.48 -9.04
C THR A 2 15.98 2.75 -9.89
N ARG A 3 14.84 3.12 -10.49
CA ARG A 3 14.66 4.33 -11.28
C ARG A 3 13.44 5.09 -10.75
N SER A 4 13.57 6.39 -10.49
CA SER A 4 12.42 7.23 -10.13
C SER A 4 11.49 7.43 -11.33
N LEU A 5 10.20 7.28 -11.08
CA LEU A 5 9.11 7.56 -12.01
C LEU A 5 8.40 8.88 -11.67
N GLY A 6 8.83 9.58 -10.61
CA GLY A 6 8.28 10.85 -10.14
C GLY A 6 7.35 10.72 -8.95
N ALA A 7 6.72 11.83 -8.60
CA ALA A 7 5.90 12.01 -7.39
C ALA A 7 4.40 11.71 -7.60
N THR A 8 4.06 10.94 -8.62
CA THR A 8 2.68 10.49 -8.89
C THR A 8 2.67 9.05 -9.36
N LEU A 9 1.61 8.34 -9.05
CA LEU A 9 1.42 6.97 -9.51
C LEU A 9 1.33 6.92 -11.04
N PRO A 10 2.16 6.12 -11.72
CA PRO A 10 1.91 5.76 -13.11
C PRO A 10 0.54 5.09 -13.29
N ALA A 11 -0.08 5.25 -14.46
CA ALA A 11 -1.44 4.79 -14.72
C ALA A 11 -1.68 3.31 -14.36
N GLY A 12 -0.73 2.42 -14.66
CA GLY A 12 -0.86 1.00 -14.35
C GLY A 12 -0.83 0.68 -12.84
N ILE A 13 -0.12 1.49 -12.05
CA ILE A 13 -0.08 1.35 -10.58
C ILE A 13 -1.34 1.96 -9.97
N GLU A 14 -1.75 3.13 -10.45
CA GLU A 14 -3.00 3.76 -10.03
C GLU A 14 -4.19 2.82 -10.28
N GLU A 15 -4.26 2.19 -11.44
CA GLU A 15 -5.32 1.23 -11.77
C GLU A 15 -5.36 0.05 -10.81
N ARG A 16 -4.21 -0.55 -10.47
CA ARG A 16 -4.13 -1.64 -9.48
C ARG A 16 -4.67 -1.21 -8.11
N LEU A 17 -4.34 -0.01 -7.67
CA LEU A 17 -4.75 0.53 -6.38
C LEU A 17 -6.15 1.16 -6.41
N SER A 18 -6.81 1.24 -7.57
CA SER A 18 -8.14 1.85 -7.73
C SER A 18 -9.29 0.98 -7.21
N GLN A 19 -9.02 -0.27 -6.89
CA GLN A 19 -10.02 -1.29 -6.51
C GLN A 19 -11.01 -1.69 -7.62
N ARG A 20 -10.81 -1.27 -8.88
CA ARG A 20 -11.68 -1.68 -10.00
C ARG A 20 -11.58 -3.17 -10.29
N ASP A 21 -10.39 -3.75 -10.12
CA ASP A 21 -10.10 -5.18 -10.34
C ASP A 21 -9.76 -5.91 -9.04
N LEU A 22 -10.32 -5.43 -7.93
CA LEU A 22 -10.02 -5.94 -6.59
C LEU A 22 -10.20 -7.47 -6.45
N PRO A 23 -11.25 -8.12 -7.00
CA PRO A 23 -11.41 -9.56 -6.88
C PRO A 23 -10.21 -10.37 -7.37
N ARG A 24 -9.53 -9.93 -8.42
CA ARG A 24 -8.31 -10.58 -8.95
C ARG A 24 -7.09 -10.38 -8.05
N LEU A 25 -7.08 -9.36 -7.23
CA LEU A 25 -5.92 -8.94 -6.44
C LEU A 25 -6.01 -9.35 -4.96
N LEU A 26 -7.16 -9.85 -4.51
CA LEU A 26 -7.43 -10.14 -3.08
C LEU A 26 -6.45 -11.12 -2.45
N GLY A 27 -5.96 -12.10 -3.20
CA GLY A 27 -5.01 -13.09 -2.69
C GLY A 27 -3.56 -12.58 -2.59
N ARG A 28 -3.26 -11.38 -3.06
CA ARG A 28 -1.91 -10.83 -3.10
C ARG A 28 -1.61 -10.00 -1.86
N ALA A 29 -0.43 -10.19 -1.30
CA ALA A 29 0.06 -9.43 -0.15
C ALA A 29 1.10 -8.40 -0.58
N LEU A 30 1.02 -7.22 0.02
CA LEU A 30 1.93 -6.11 -0.16
C LEU A 30 2.66 -5.86 1.15
N LEU A 31 3.83 -5.22 1.08
CA LEU A 31 4.54 -4.76 2.26
C LEU A 31 4.35 -3.25 2.42
N LEU A 32 3.88 -2.84 3.59
CA LEU A 32 3.92 -1.46 4.03
C LEU A 32 5.05 -1.31 5.04
N LEU A 33 6.01 -0.47 4.75
CA LEU A 33 7.10 -0.11 5.65
C LEU A 33 6.78 1.25 6.29
N THR A 34 6.80 1.30 7.62
CA THR A 34 6.73 2.52 8.41
C THR A 34 8.00 2.67 9.23
N LEU A 35 8.18 3.77 9.96
CA LEU A 35 9.32 3.96 10.85
C LEU A 35 8.90 3.78 12.31
N ASP A 36 9.58 2.90 13.05
CA ASP A 36 9.37 2.71 14.48
C ASP A 36 9.90 3.90 15.31
N ASP A 37 9.76 3.83 16.64
CA ASP A 37 10.21 4.87 17.58
C ASP A 37 11.72 5.11 17.56
N ARG A 38 12.50 4.14 17.05
CA ARG A 38 13.95 4.24 16.85
C ARG A 38 14.34 4.66 15.44
N GLY A 39 13.36 4.96 14.57
CA GLY A 39 13.61 5.30 13.18
C GLY A 39 13.97 4.12 12.27
N ARG A 40 13.71 2.88 12.72
CA ARG A 40 13.97 1.68 11.91
C ARG A 40 12.75 1.32 11.08
N PRO A 41 12.95 0.76 9.88
CA PRO A 41 11.86 0.24 9.08
C PRO A 41 11.07 -0.83 9.83
N HIS A 42 9.75 -0.64 9.91
CA HIS A 42 8.81 -1.59 10.53
C HIS A 42 7.85 -2.10 9.46
N PRO A 43 7.99 -3.37 9.01
CA PRO A 43 7.15 -3.93 7.98
C PRO A 43 5.77 -4.35 8.52
N MET A 44 4.75 -4.20 7.68
CA MET A 44 3.41 -4.76 7.87
C MET A 44 2.96 -5.36 6.54
N LEU A 45 2.36 -6.55 6.60
CA LEU A 45 1.64 -7.09 5.44
C LEU A 45 0.28 -6.41 5.33
N CYS A 46 -0.07 -6.00 4.14
CA CYS A 46 -1.40 -5.53 3.78
C CYS A 46 -1.84 -6.13 2.45
N SER A 47 -3.09 -5.94 2.10
CA SER A 47 -3.66 -6.39 0.84
C SER A 47 -4.15 -5.20 0.01
N TYR A 48 -4.49 -5.45 -1.25
CA TYR A 48 -5.14 -4.44 -2.10
C TYR A 48 -6.49 -3.98 -1.54
N LEU A 49 -7.14 -4.78 -0.69
CA LEU A 49 -8.37 -4.41 -0.01
C LEU A 49 -8.20 -3.17 0.89
N GLU A 50 -7.04 -3.03 1.53
CA GLU A 50 -6.74 -1.98 2.52
C GLU A 50 -6.24 -0.68 1.88
N LEU A 51 -6.11 -0.66 0.55
CA LEU A 51 -5.56 0.46 -0.21
C LEU A 51 -6.55 0.96 -1.27
N LEU A 52 -6.63 2.28 -1.45
CA LEU A 52 -7.42 2.90 -2.51
C LEU A 52 -6.71 4.15 -3.04
N ALA A 53 -6.24 4.10 -4.28
CA ALA A 53 -5.81 5.31 -4.98
C ALA A 53 -7.03 6.15 -5.35
N VAL A 54 -7.15 7.33 -4.77
CA VAL A 54 -8.22 8.30 -5.08
C VAL A 54 -7.79 9.30 -6.14
N SER A 55 -6.49 9.39 -6.38
CA SER A 55 -5.88 10.15 -7.46
C SER A 55 -4.45 9.63 -7.69
N PRO A 56 -3.75 10.05 -8.75
CA PRO A 56 -2.34 9.70 -8.94
C PRO A 56 -1.42 10.15 -7.79
N ALA A 57 -1.84 11.13 -7.00
CA ALA A 57 -1.03 11.71 -5.93
C ALA A 57 -1.41 11.22 -4.53
N ILE A 58 -2.56 10.54 -4.35
CA ILE A 58 -3.10 10.20 -3.03
C ILE A 58 -3.60 8.77 -2.98
N ILE A 59 -3.07 8.01 -2.01
CA ILE A 59 -3.53 6.68 -1.65
C ILE A 59 -4.19 6.74 -0.27
N ARG A 60 -5.39 6.21 -0.14
CA ARG A 60 -6.01 5.95 1.16
C ARG A 60 -5.57 4.58 1.66
N LEU A 61 -5.17 4.50 2.92
CA LEU A 61 -4.79 3.28 3.62
C LEU A 61 -5.71 3.10 4.82
N ALA A 62 -6.43 1.97 4.90
CA ALA A 62 -7.24 1.60 6.06
C ALA A 62 -6.57 0.45 6.81
N ILE A 63 -6.29 0.66 8.09
CA ILE A 63 -5.63 -0.32 8.96
C ILE A 63 -6.34 -0.40 10.31
N ALA A 64 -6.06 -1.48 11.06
CA ALA A 64 -6.58 -1.62 12.41
C ALA A 64 -6.07 -0.51 13.33
N ALA A 65 -6.97 0.07 14.12
CA ALA A 65 -6.65 1.16 15.04
C ALA A 65 -5.58 0.79 16.10
N ARG A 66 -5.42 -0.50 16.39
CA ARG A 66 -4.42 -1.01 17.35
C ARG A 66 -3.06 -1.33 16.74
N SER A 67 -2.91 -1.17 15.42
CA SER A 67 -1.66 -1.54 14.74
C SER A 67 -0.49 -0.66 15.15
N SER A 68 0.72 -1.23 15.13
CA SER A 68 1.96 -0.45 15.31
C SER A 68 2.17 0.55 14.17
N ALA A 69 1.76 0.18 12.96
CA ALA A 69 1.83 1.07 11.80
C ALA A 69 1.03 2.36 12.01
N ARG A 70 -0.14 2.30 12.68
CA ARG A 70 -0.88 3.51 13.07
C ARG A 70 -0.01 4.47 13.88
N ARG A 71 0.57 3.97 14.98
CA ARG A 71 1.42 4.80 15.87
C ARG A 71 2.61 5.39 15.12
N ASN A 72 3.23 4.58 14.27
CA ASN A 72 4.38 5.01 13.47
C ASN A 72 4.01 6.13 12.49
N LEU A 73 2.87 5.99 11.80
CA LEU A 73 2.38 7.01 10.85
C LEU A 73 1.96 8.29 11.53
N GLU A 74 1.30 8.22 12.70
CA GLU A 74 0.95 9.40 13.50
C GLU A 74 2.19 10.15 14.01
N ALA A 75 3.25 9.41 14.37
CA ALA A 75 4.47 10.02 14.93
C ALA A 75 5.44 10.54 13.86
N ARG A 76 5.55 9.87 12.72
CA ARG A 76 6.63 10.12 11.74
C ARG A 76 6.16 10.36 10.31
N ALA A 77 4.90 10.11 10.02
CA ALA A 77 4.25 10.30 8.72
C ALA A 77 4.85 9.53 7.52
N ALA A 78 6.02 8.92 7.66
CA ALA A 78 6.72 8.27 6.55
C ALA A 78 6.23 6.83 6.31
N ALA A 79 5.94 6.51 5.06
CA ALA A 79 5.58 5.17 4.61
C ALA A 79 6.24 4.83 3.27
N THR A 80 6.52 3.55 3.06
CA THR A 80 6.87 3.01 1.74
C THR A 80 6.00 1.78 1.48
N LEU A 81 5.22 1.82 0.41
CA LEU A 81 4.48 0.66 -0.07
C LEU A 81 5.35 -0.09 -1.07
N VAL A 82 5.56 -1.38 -0.83
CA VAL A 82 6.32 -2.27 -1.70
C VAL A 82 5.36 -3.20 -2.43
N ILE A 83 5.35 -3.12 -3.75
CA ILE A 83 4.64 -4.03 -4.64
C ILE A 83 5.71 -4.82 -5.38
N ALA A 84 5.82 -6.12 -5.10
CA ALA A 84 6.77 -7.02 -5.74
C ALA A 84 6.01 -8.22 -6.33
N GLU A 85 5.75 -8.14 -7.61
CA GLU A 85 4.98 -9.11 -8.38
C GLU A 85 5.70 -9.42 -9.70
N PRO A 86 5.34 -10.50 -10.40
CA PRO A 86 6.08 -10.93 -11.61
C PRO A 86 6.20 -9.88 -12.71
N ASP A 87 5.22 -9.00 -12.82
CA ASP A 87 5.13 -7.98 -13.86
C ASP A 87 5.36 -6.56 -13.33
N LEU A 88 5.59 -6.40 -12.03
CA LEU A 88 5.67 -5.10 -11.40
C LEU A 88 6.46 -5.16 -10.08
N THR A 89 7.60 -4.49 -10.05
CA THR A 89 8.32 -4.25 -8.78
C THR A 89 8.51 -2.75 -8.61
N VAL A 90 7.77 -2.18 -7.66
CA VAL A 90 7.82 -0.75 -7.36
C VAL A 90 7.79 -0.47 -5.87
N TYR A 91 8.41 0.64 -5.49
CA TYR A 91 8.41 1.19 -4.14
C TYR A 91 7.76 2.56 -4.19
N VAL A 92 6.58 2.71 -3.56
CA VAL A 92 5.86 3.98 -3.51
C VAL A 92 6.15 4.63 -2.16
N LYS A 93 6.96 5.68 -2.18
CA LYS A 93 7.27 6.48 -0.99
C LYS A 93 6.20 7.51 -0.76
N CYS A 94 5.68 7.54 0.46
CA CYS A 94 4.53 8.35 0.82
C CYS A 94 4.73 9.07 2.15
N ARG A 95 3.90 10.09 2.32
CA ARG A 95 3.75 10.83 3.58
C ARG A 95 2.29 10.83 4.01
N ALA A 96 2.04 10.39 5.25
CA ALA A 96 0.69 10.38 5.82
C ALA A 96 0.25 11.81 6.19
N ALA A 97 -0.94 12.19 5.77
CA ALA A 97 -1.58 13.42 6.21
C ALA A 97 -2.20 13.24 7.61
N ALA A 98 -2.12 14.29 8.42
CA ALA A 98 -2.73 14.34 9.75
C ALA A 98 -3.88 15.35 9.79
N PRO A 99 -4.91 15.11 10.62
CA PRO A 99 -5.16 13.91 11.39
C PRO A 99 -5.73 12.78 10.53
N PRO A 100 -5.55 11.50 10.92
CA PRO A 100 -6.24 10.39 10.27
C PRO A 100 -7.73 10.38 10.61
N LEU A 101 -8.53 9.70 9.80
CA LEU A 101 -9.94 9.46 10.07
C LEU A 101 -10.10 8.16 10.84
N THR A 102 -10.72 8.20 12.02
CA THR A 102 -11.01 7.01 12.83
C THR A 102 -12.49 6.65 12.72
N LYS A 103 -12.79 5.38 12.48
CA LYS A 103 -14.15 4.83 12.49
C LYS A 103 -14.16 3.43 13.10
N GLY A 104 -14.67 3.31 14.31
CA GLY A 104 -14.65 2.03 15.06
C GLY A 104 -13.24 1.52 15.29
N GLU A 105 -13.00 0.28 14.91
CA GLU A 105 -11.68 -0.39 15.04
C GLU A 105 -10.73 -0.09 13.85
N LEU A 106 -11.11 0.80 12.94
CA LEU A 106 -10.32 1.16 11.78
C LEU A 106 -9.85 2.62 11.84
N VAL A 107 -8.67 2.84 11.29
CA VAL A 107 -8.12 4.17 11.02
C VAL A 107 -7.74 4.27 9.54
N ARG A 108 -8.11 5.39 8.91
CA ARG A 108 -7.75 5.71 7.54
C ARG A 108 -6.77 6.86 7.48
N PHE A 109 -5.65 6.61 6.84
CA PHE A 109 -4.69 7.66 6.46
C PHE A 109 -4.87 8.03 5.00
N GLU A 110 -4.63 9.29 4.67
CA GLU A 110 -4.35 9.73 3.32
C GLU A 110 -2.83 9.84 3.16
N LEU A 111 -2.28 9.08 2.23
CA LEU A 111 -0.86 9.02 1.92
C LEU A 111 -0.62 9.82 0.66
N THR A 112 0.10 10.94 0.77
CA THR A 112 0.59 11.69 -0.39
C THR A 112 1.79 10.96 -0.98
N VAL A 113 1.78 10.72 -2.28
CA VAL A 113 2.90 10.10 -2.99
C VAL A 113 4.02 11.13 -3.14
N ASP A 114 5.20 10.80 -2.64
CA ASP A 114 6.40 11.65 -2.74
C ASP A 114 7.33 11.19 -3.87
N ASP A 115 7.44 9.88 -4.09
CA ASP A 115 8.26 9.30 -5.16
C ASP A 115 7.82 7.87 -5.45
N VAL A 116 7.89 7.46 -6.70
CA VAL A 116 7.67 6.08 -7.14
C VAL A 116 8.97 5.57 -7.75
N LEU A 117 9.55 4.53 -7.16
CA LEU A 117 10.74 3.87 -7.67
C LEU A 117 10.36 2.57 -8.36
N GLU A 118 10.71 2.44 -9.63
CA GLU A 118 10.67 1.15 -10.33
C GLU A 118 11.97 0.39 -10.10
N ASP A 119 11.85 -0.88 -9.73
CA ASP A 119 12.99 -1.76 -9.60
C ASP A 119 13.01 -2.75 -10.78
N ALA A 120 13.90 -2.49 -11.71
CA ALA A 120 14.10 -3.30 -12.89
C ALA A 120 15.47 -4.00 -12.84
N ALA A 121 15.51 -5.22 -13.38
CA ALA A 121 16.77 -5.95 -13.51
C ALA A 121 17.79 -5.11 -14.32
N ALA A 122 19.02 -5.06 -13.82
CA ALA A 122 20.12 -4.45 -14.56
C ALA A 122 20.72 -5.48 -15.55
N ASP A 123 21.39 -4.98 -16.59
CA ASP A 123 21.97 -5.83 -17.64
C ASP A 123 22.92 -6.90 -17.09
N TYR A 124 23.64 -6.59 -15.98
CA TYR A 124 24.57 -7.52 -15.34
C TYR A 124 23.88 -8.59 -14.48
N GLU A 125 22.57 -8.51 -14.25
CA GLU A 125 21.78 -9.47 -13.46
C GLU A 125 21.26 -10.64 -14.31
N GLU A 126 21.79 -10.81 -15.51
CA GLU A 126 21.50 -11.92 -16.44
C GLU A 126 20.01 -12.09 -16.73
N GLY A 127 19.23 -11.01 -16.66
CA GLY A 127 17.79 -11.02 -16.87
C GLY A 127 16.97 -11.66 -15.74
N ALA A 128 17.56 -11.79 -14.54
CA ALA A 128 16.83 -12.24 -13.37
C ALA A 128 15.61 -11.36 -13.09
N ARG A 129 14.48 -11.99 -12.82
CA ARG A 129 13.20 -11.31 -12.59
C ARG A 129 12.38 -11.99 -11.51
N ILE A 130 11.51 -11.24 -10.86
CA ILE A 130 10.53 -11.78 -9.93
C ILE A 130 9.53 -12.65 -10.69
N ILE A 131 9.35 -13.89 -10.28
CA ILE A 131 8.41 -14.86 -10.87
C ILE A 131 7.21 -15.15 -9.98
N GLY A 132 7.17 -14.62 -8.76
CA GLY A 132 6.06 -14.75 -7.82
C GLY A 132 6.13 -13.65 -6.77
N GLY A 133 5.01 -13.37 -6.14
CA GLY A 133 4.89 -12.45 -5.02
C GLY A 133 4.36 -13.15 -3.77
N LEU A 134 4.20 -12.39 -2.68
CA LEU A 134 3.55 -12.88 -1.48
C LEU A 134 2.05 -13.04 -1.72
N THR A 135 1.48 -14.13 -1.19
CA THR A 135 0.06 -14.44 -1.32
C THR A 135 -0.54 -14.87 0.02
N TYR A 136 -1.85 -14.69 0.15
CA TYR A 136 -2.63 -15.19 1.29
C TYR A 136 -3.33 -16.50 0.96
N ALA A 137 -3.44 -17.38 1.95
CA ALA A 137 -4.27 -18.57 1.90
C ALA A 137 -4.99 -18.75 3.26
N PRO A 138 -6.33 -18.89 3.29
CA PRO A 138 -7.24 -18.75 2.15
C PRO A 138 -7.30 -17.32 1.60
N VAL A 139 -7.77 -17.17 0.36
CA VAL A 139 -7.98 -15.85 -0.24
C VAL A 139 -9.11 -15.14 0.50
N PRO A 140 -8.91 -13.89 0.98
CA PRO A 140 -9.97 -13.11 1.62
C PRO A 140 -11.18 -12.92 0.70
N THR A 141 -12.36 -12.80 1.28
CA THR A 141 -13.62 -12.55 0.57
C THR A 141 -14.12 -11.14 0.80
N LEU A 142 -14.81 -10.55 -0.19
CA LEU A 142 -15.33 -9.18 -0.08
C LEU A 142 -16.60 -9.07 0.77
N ASP A 143 -17.27 -10.17 1.06
CA ASP A 143 -18.51 -10.23 1.83
C ASP A 143 -18.30 -10.39 3.34
N SER A 144 -17.05 -10.55 3.79
CA SER A 144 -16.73 -10.57 5.22
C SER A 144 -17.04 -9.21 5.88
N GLU A 145 -17.33 -9.26 7.17
CA GLU A 145 -17.57 -8.03 7.96
C GLU A 145 -16.37 -7.09 7.92
N TRP A 146 -15.16 -7.63 8.04
CA TRP A 146 -13.92 -6.88 7.93
C TRP A 146 -13.78 -6.19 6.57
N ALA A 147 -13.95 -6.93 5.47
CA ALA A 147 -13.82 -6.36 4.13
C ALA A 147 -14.83 -5.23 3.88
N ARG A 148 -16.09 -5.43 4.29
CA ARG A 148 -17.11 -4.37 4.18
C ARG A 148 -16.76 -3.13 4.99
N ALA A 149 -16.26 -3.30 6.21
CA ALA A 149 -15.85 -2.18 7.06
C ALA A 149 -14.67 -1.41 6.46
N VAL A 150 -13.65 -2.10 5.95
CA VAL A 150 -12.48 -1.51 5.28
C VAL A 150 -12.90 -0.73 4.03
N LEU A 151 -13.70 -1.33 3.15
CA LEU A 151 -14.19 -0.65 1.94
C LEU A 151 -15.03 0.58 2.28
N ALA A 152 -15.88 0.48 3.31
CA ALA A 152 -16.70 1.61 3.75
C ALA A 152 -15.83 2.78 4.24
N VAL A 153 -14.80 2.53 5.06
CA VAL A 153 -13.95 3.60 5.59
C VAL A 153 -13.05 4.22 4.53
N LEU A 154 -12.58 3.43 3.56
CA LEU A 154 -11.78 3.92 2.43
C LEU A 154 -12.56 4.90 1.54
N ARG A 155 -13.87 4.68 1.38
CA ARG A 155 -14.74 5.46 0.48
C ARG A 155 -15.44 6.64 1.15
N LEU A 156 -15.32 6.79 2.48
CA LEU A 156 -15.88 7.96 3.15
C LEU A 156 -15.27 9.25 2.60
N GLU A 157 -16.11 10.20 2.27
CA GLU A 157 -15.71 11.58 2.05
C GLU A 157 -15.38 12.24 3.38
N ARG A 158 -14.51 13.24 3.40
CA ARG A 158 -14.22 14.03 4.61
C ARG A 158 -15.28 15.09 4.82
#